data_00fee07bf71a46fe8f11fb4572a1ea23
#
_entry.id   00fee07bf71a46fe8f11fb4572a1ea23
#
_cell.length_a   1.000
_cell.length_b   1.000
_cell.length_c   1.000
_cell.angle_alpha   90.00
_cell.angle_beta   90.00
_cell.angle_gamma   90.00
#
_symmetry.space_group_name_H-M   'P 1'
#
loop_
_entity.id
_entity.type
_entity.pdbx_description
1 polymer ?
#
loop_
_entity_poly.entity_id
_entity_poly.type
_entity_poly.pdbx_seq_one_letter_code
_entity_poly.pdbx_strand_id
1 'polypeptide(L)'
;MRRSRRGSDALQITLAIAPGAGASRASESMAHIPDGVLSAPVLITGGAVTAGLLAVSLRRLDDRLIPPAAVLSATFFVSSLISVPLGPSSVHLLLNGLMGLLLGWLAVPALFVALVLQAAFFGFGGLTVLGVNTMNMALPALLCALVLRPLLRRQSPAPSRRGVWWIGAAAGATGVLGTGALVAGTLALSGAPFFPAAKVVVLTFVPLALAESLISAVVVGFLYRVEPGLLALPEAEDG
;
A
#
# COMPACT_ATOMS: atom_id res chain seq x y z
N MET A 1 22.32 -20.03 55.00
CA MET A 1 22.56 -19.75 53.55
C MET A 1 21.23 -19.84 52.80
N ARG A 2 20.35 -18.83 52.92
CA ARG A 2 19.02 -18.78 52.27
C ARG A 2 18.56 -17.32 52.09
N ARG A 3 19.29 -16.48 51.33
CA ARG A 3 18.91 -15.07 51.08
C ARG A 3 19.39 -14.52 49.73
N SER A 4 19.25 -15.26 48.64
CA SER A 4 19.73 -14.75 47.34
C SER A 4 18.78 -14.97 46.13
N ARG A 5 17.58 -15.56 46.30
CA ARG A 5 16.70 -15.82 45.15
C ARG A 5 15.49 -14.89 44.98
N ARG A 6 15.24 -13.97 45.95
CA ARG A 6 14.08 -13.04 45.87
C ARG A 6 14.35 -11.74 45.10
N GLY A 7 15.60 -11.44 44.76
CA GLY A 7 15.94 -10.21 44.03
C GLY A 7 15.83 -10.33 42.52
N SER A 8 16.02 -11.51 41.94
CA SER A 8 15.98 -11.71 40.49
C SER A 8 14.55 -11.79 39.95
N ASP A 9 13.62 -12.32 40.70
CA ASP A 9 12.23 -12.48 40.23
C ASP A 9 11.46 -11.16 40.25
N ALA A 10 11.78 -10.27 41.22
CA ALA A 10 11.19 -8.92 41.26
C ALA A 10 11.68 -8.04 40.10
N LEU A 11 12.94 -8.20 39.65
CA LEU A 11 13.49 -7.46 38.54
C LEU A 11 12.93 -7.93 37.19
N GLN A 12 12.67 -9.23 37.06
CA GLN A 12 12.05 -9.78 35.85
C GLN A 12 10.56 -9.44 35.72
N ILE A 13 9.83 -9.34 36.82
CA ILE A 13 8.41 -8.94 36.83
C ILE A 13 8.29 -7.42 36.57
N THR A 14 9.23 -6.59 36.99
CA THR A 14 9.21 -5.13 36.75
C THR A 14 9.56 -4.79 35.30
N LEU A 15 10.36 -5.61 34.62
CA LEU A 15 10.64 -5.47 33.19
C LEU A 15 9.48 -5.95 32.28
N ALA A 16 8.59 -6.80 32.80
CA ALA A 16 7.41 -7.28 32.07
C ALA A 16 6.20 -6.33 32.14
N ILE A 17 6.23 -5.30 33.00
CA ILE A 17 5.14 -4.33 33.21
C ILE A 17 5.62 -2.90 32.84
N ALA A 18 6.57 -2.75 31.97
CA ALA A 18 6.87 -1.46 31.37
C ALA A 18 5.82 -1.16 30.28
N PRO A 19 4.86 -0.21 30.50
CA PRO A 19 3.82 0.09 29.51
C PRO A 19 4.39 0.98 28.38
N GLY A 20 5.46 0.55 27.75
CA GLY A 20 6.12 1.32 26.70
C GLY A 20 6.67 0.48 25.55
N ALA A 21 6.99 -0.78 25.78
CA ALA A 21 7.63 -1.61 24.78
C ALA A 21 6.63 -2.20 23.74
N GLY A 22 5.35 -2.30 24.09
CA GLY A 22 4.29 -2.75 23.17
C GLY A 22 3.64 -1.59 22.41
N ALA A 23 3.57 -0.40 23.03
CA ALA A 23 2.97 0.78 22.41
C ALA A 23 3.86 1.42 21.35
N SER A 24 5.20 1.36 21.49
CA SER A 24 6.14 1.91 20.51
C SER A 24 6.16 1.11 19.18
N ARG A 25 5.91 -0.18 19.21
CA ARG A 25 5.81 -0.99 17.99
C ARG A 25 4.46 -0.86 17.27
N ALA A 26 3.39 -0.52 17.98
CA ALA A 26 2.07 -0.29 17.38
C ALA A 26 1.95 1.06 16.66
N SER A 27 2.87 2.01 16.92
CA SER A 27 2.89 3.31 16.24
C SER A 27 3.71 3.32 14.95
N GLU A 28 4.42 2.24 14.63
CA GLU A 28 5.49 2.28 13.62
C GLU A 28 5.07 2.13 12.16
N SER A 29 3.86 1.88 11.83
CA SER A 29 3.37 2.01 10.43
C SER A 29 1.91 1.60 10.31
N MET A 30 0.99 2.55 10.32
CA MET A 30 -0.44 2.24 10.10
C MET A 30 -0.80 1.89 8.66
N ALA A 31 0.17 1.87 7.74
CA ALA A 31 -0.05 1.41 6.38
C ALA A 31 -0.20 -0.12 6.29
N HIS A 32 0.33 -0.86 7.26
CA HIS A 32 0.25 -2.31 7.34
C HIS A 32 -0.39 -2.75 8.65
N ILE A 33 -1.41 -3.59 8.54
CA ILE A 33 -2.01 -4.22 9.73
C ILE A 33 -1.04 -5.29 10.22
N PRO A 34 -0.64 -5.30 11.50
CA PRO A 34 0.26 -6.32 12.04
C PRO A 34 -0.45 -7.64 12.30
N ASP A 35 0.34 -8.72 12.43
CA ASP A 35 -0.18 -10.04 12.80
C ASP A 35 -0.89 -10.03 14.17
N GLY A 36 -1.93 -10.85 14.30
CA GLY A 36 -2.70 -11.01 15.54
C GLY A 36 -3.80 -9.96 15.76
N VAL A 37 -3.97 -8.98 14.86
CA VAL A 37 -5.00 -7.94 14.97
C VAL A 37 -6.31 -8.37 14.34
N LEU A 38 -6.26 -9.03 13.18
CA LEU A 38 -7.45 -9.34 12.39
C LEU A 38 -8.10 -10.64 12.81
N SER A 39 -9.43 -10.67 12.73
CA SER A 39 -10.21 -11.88 12.98
C SER A 39 -10.02 -12.94 11.88
N ALA A 40 -10.16 -14.22 12.21
CA ALA A 40 -9.99 -15.32 11.27
C ALA A 40 -10.85 -15.20 10.01
N PRO A 41 -12.15 -14.81 10.04
CA PRO A 41 -12.93 -14.62 8.83
C PRO A 41 -12.35 -13.56 7.90
N VAL A 42 -11.83 -12.45 8.44
CA VAL A 42 -11.21 -11.38 7.64
C VAL A 42 -9.91 -11.87 7.01
N LEU A 43 -9.09 -12.62 7.75
CA LEU A 43 -7.84 -13.22 7.23
C LEU A 43 -8.12 -14.17 6.08
N ILE A 44 -9.09 -15.09 6.25
CA ILE A 44 -9.46 -16.07 5.21
C ILE A 44 -9.99 -15.36 3.97
N THR A 45 -10.89 -14.40 4.15
CA THR A 45 -11.48 -13.65 3.02
C THR A 45 -10.41 -12.86 2.27
N GLY A 46 -9.56 -12.11 2.98
CA GLY A 46 -8.49 -11.33 2.36
C GLY A 46 -7.46 -12.21 1.64
N GLY A 47 -7.12 -13.35 2.25
CA GLY A 47 -6.24 -14.34 1.63
C GLY A 47 -6.84 -14.94 0.36
N ALA A 48 -8.12 -15.33 0.39
CA ALA A 48 -8.82 -15.89 -0.77
C ALA A 48 -8.97 -14.86 -1.92
N VAL A 49 -9.32 -13.61 -1.58
CA VAL A 49 -9.39 -12.52 -2.58
C VAL A 49 -8.02 -12.29 -3.22
N THR A 50 -6.97 -12.18 -2.41
CA THR A 50 -5.60 -11.99 -2.92
C THR A 50 -5.15 -13.16 -3.81
N ALA A 51 -5.42 -14.40 -3.42
CA ALA A 51 -5.10 -15.57 -4.24
C ALA A 51 -5.84 -15.52 -5.59
N GLY A 52 -7.14 -15.16 -5.59
CA GLY A 52 -7.92 -14.97 -6.80
C GLY A 52 -7.37 -13.85 -7.69
N LEU A 53 -7.02 -12.70 -7.11
CA LEU A 53 -6.43 -11.57 -7.83
C LEU A 53 -5.07 -11.94 -8.45
N LEU A 54 -4.21 -12.64 -7.72
CA LEU A 54 -2.93 -13.14 -8.23
C LEU A 54 -3.14 -14.13 -9.37
N ALA A 55 -4.07 -15.08 -9.22
CA ALA A 55 -4.37 -16.07 -10.26
C ALA A 55 -4.86 -15.41 -11.56
N VAL A 56 -5.74 -14.40 -11.45
CA VAL A 56 -6.20 -13.63 -12.61
C VAL A 56 -5.09 -12.78 -13.23
N SER A 57 -4.30 -12.13 -12.39
CA SER A 57 -3.20 -11.26 -12.83
C SER A 57 -2.10 -12.04 -13.56
N LEU A 58 -1.70 -13.19 -13.03
CA LEU A 58 -0.68 -14.03 -13.64
C LEU A 58 -1.12 -14.62 -14.99
N ARG A 59 -2.43 -14.87 -15.17
CA ARG A 59 -2.97 -15.29 -16.49
C ARG A 59 -2.96 -14.16 -17.53
N ARG A 60 -2.84 -12.92 -17.10
CA ARG A 60 -2.78 -11.71 -17.94
C ARG A 60 -1.39 -11.09 -17.99
N LEU A 61 -0.38 -11.87 -17.61
CA LEU A 61 1.01 -11.41 -17.60
C LEU A 61 1.43 -11.00 -19.02
N ASP A 62 2.01 -9.82 -19.12
CA ASP A 62 2.72 -9.34 -20.30
C ASP A 62 4.19 -9.18 -19.92
N ASP A 63 5.06 -9.99 -20.56
CA ASP A 63 6.49 -10.00 -20.25
C ASP A 63 7.16 -8.65 -20.44
N ARG A 64 6.63 -7.79 -21.31
CA ARG A 64 7.12 -6.42 -21.53
C ARG A 64 6.95 -5.53 -20.30
N LEU A 65 5.99 -5.84 -19.44
CA LEU A 65 5.74 -5.09 -18.20
C LEU A 65 6.53 -5.63 -17.00
N ILE A 66 7.26 -6.74 -17.13
CA ILE A 66 8.06 -7.29 -16.01
C ILE A 66 9.14 -6.32 -15.54
N PRO A 67 9.97 -5.70 -16.43
CA PRO A 67 10.98 -4.74 -15.98
C PRO A 67 10.39 -3.52 -15.27
N PRO A 68 9.39 -2.80 -15.81
CA PRO A 68 8.78 -1.69 -15.08
C PRO A 68 8.06 -2.13 -13.80
N ALA A 69 7.48 -3.34 -13.76
CA ALA A 69 6.89 -3.87 -12.53
C ALA A 69 7.94 -4.12 -11.43
N ALA A 70 9.10 -4.66 -11.80
CA ALA A 70 10.20 -4.85 -10.87
C ALA A 70 10.73 -3.52 -10.31
N VAL A 71 10.90 -2.50 -11.17
CA VAL A 71 11.32 -1.16 -10.74
C VAL A 71 10.30 -0.53 -9.80
N LEU A 72 9.01 -0.58 -10.14
CA LEU A 72 7.95 0.00 -9.30
C LEU A 72 7.78 -0.78 -7.99
N SER A 73 7.92 -2.11 -7.99
CA SER A 73 7.92 -2.94 -6.78
C SER A 73 9.09 -2.56 -5.86
N ALA A 74 10.30 -2.39 -6.42
CA ALA A 74 11.46 -1.94 -5.67
C ALA A 74 11.28 -0.50 -5.14
N THR A 75 10.72 0.40 -5.93
CA THR A 75 10.42 1.77 -5.51
C THR A 75 9.43 1.79 -4.35
N PHE A 76 8.36 1.01 -4.44
CA PHE A 76 7.40 0.85 -3.34
C PHE A 76 8.08 0.29 -2.08
N PHE A 77 8.92 -0.74 -2.22
CA PHE A 77 9.68 -1.32 -1.12
C PHE A 77 10.58 -0.28 -0.45
N VAL A 78 11.37 0.47 -1.22
CA VAL A 78 12.27 1.51 -0.70
C VAL A 78 11.49 2.68 -0.10
N SER A 79 10.38 3.10 -0.71
CA SER A 79 9.56 4.19 -0.19
C SER A 79 8.98 3.90 1.20
N SER A 80 8.77 2.62 1.53
CA SER A 80 8.31 2.20 2.85
C SER A 80 9.32 2.41 3.97
N LEU A 81 10.60 2.59 3.63
CA LEU A 81 11.67 2.90 4.59
C LEU A 81 11.65 4.37 5.04
N ILE A 82 10.99 5.21 4.24
CA ILE A 82 10.89 6.65 4.51
C ILE A 82 9.52 6.92 5.12
N SER A 83 9.44 6.85 6.45
CA SER A 83 8.21 7.15 7.17
C SER A 83 8.15 8.62 7.57
N VAL A 84 6.99 9.23 7.34
CA VAL A 84 6.70 10.60 7.75
C VAL A 84 5.76 10.56 8.96
N PRO A 85 6.15 11.15 10.11
CA PRO A 85 5.29 11.20 11.27
C PRO A 85 4.10 12.13 11.00
N LEU A 86 2.88 11.62 11.18
CA LEU A 86 1.62 12.35 11.06
C LEU A 86 0.78 12.17 12.33
N GLY A 87 0.96 13.08 13.27
CA GLY A 87 0.28 13.02 14.56
C GLY A 87 0.69 11.80 15.39
N PRO A 88 -0.26 10.96 15.82
CA PRO A 88 0.03 9.78 16.65
C PRO A 88 0.55 8.57 15.84
N SER A 89 0.70 8.71 14.53
CA SER A 89 1.08 7.64 13.61
C SER A 89 2.19 8.08 12.66
N SER A 90 2.82 7.13 11.99
CA SER A 90 3.69 7.37 10.85
C SER A 90 3.12 6.72 9.59
N VAL A 91 3.34 7.35 8.46
CA VAL A 91 2.92 6.83 7.16
C VAL A 91 4.09 6.91 6.18
N HIS A 92 4.10 6.02 5.21
CA HIS A 92 5.00 6.07 4.06
C HIS A 92 4.20 6.16 2.77
N LEU A 93 4.85 6.49 1.67
CA LEU A 93 4.22 6.51 0.36
C LEU A 93 3.77 5.10 -0.04
N LEU A 94 2.55 4.99 -0.56
CA LEU A 94 1.97 3.73 -1.01
C LEU A 94 2.16 3.49 -2.51
N LEU A 95 2.13 4.54 -3.32
CA LEU A 95 2.30 4.52 -4.77
C LEU A 95 1.42 3.50 -5.52
N ASN A 96 0.53 2.81 -4.81
CA ASN A 96 -0.29 1.73 -5.36
C ASN A 96 -1.25 2.21 -6.44
N GLY A 97 -1.79 3.42 -6.32
CA GLY A 97 -2.60 4.04 -7.36
C GLY A 97 -1.81 4.29 -8.65
N LEU A 98 -0.57 4.79 -8.52
CA LEU A 98 0.37 4.96 -9.63
C LEU A 98 0.72 3.61 -10.25
N MET A 99 1.04 2.59 -9.44
CA MET A 99 1.31 1.24 -9.93
C MET A 99 0.13 0.65 -10.71
N GLY A 100 -1.10 0.85 -10.22
CA GLY A 100 -2.31 0.45 -10.93
C GLY A 100 -2.45 1.13 -12.29
N LEU A 101 -2.20 2.44 -12.35
CA LEU A 101 -2.28 3.22 -13.59
C LEU A 101 -1.25 2.75 -14.63
N LEU A 102 -0.01 2.49 -14.22
CA LEU A 102 1.09 2.11 -15.11
C LEU A 102 1.06 0.61 -15.49
N LEU A 103 0.92 -0.26 -14.49
CA LEU A 103 1.06 -1.71 -14.67
C LEU A 103 -0.27 -2.43 -14.98
N GLY A 104 -1.40 -1.79 -14.70
CA GLY A 104 -2.69 -2.47 -14.83
C GLY A 104 -2.81 -3.66 -13.87
N TRP A 105 -3.16 -4.83 -14.38
CA TRP A 105 -3.28 -6.06 -13.59
C TRP A 105 -1.97 -6.50 -12.94
N LEU A 106 -0.83 -6.19 -13.55
CA LEU A 106 0.48 -6.57 -13.03
C LEU A 106 0.87 -5.82 -11.73
N ALA A 107 0.13 -4.77 -11.38
CA ALA A 107 0.26 -4.10 -10.09
C ALA A 107 0.00 -5.07 -8.90
N VAL A 108 -0.87 -6.07 -9.08
CA VAL A 108 -1.19 -7.05 -8.02
C VAL A 108 0.03 -7.87 -7.60
N PRO A 109 0.69 -8.63 -8.49
CA PRO A 109 1.89 -9.38 -8.12
C PRO A 109 3.06 -8.48 -7.74
N ALA A 110 3.20 -7.29 -8.35
CA ALA A 110 4.24 -6.33 -7.98
C ALA A 110 4.10 -5.84 -6.52
N LEU A 111 2.88 -5.48 -6.10
CA LEU A 111 2.57 -5.13 -4.71
C LEU A 111 2.76 -6.32 -3.78
N PHE A 112 2.29 -7.52 -4.17
CA PHE A 112 2.45 -8.72 -3.36
C PHE A 112 3.91 -9.03 -3.07
N VAL A 113 4.77 -9.02 -4.10
CA VAL A 113 6.22 -9.26 -3.95
C VAL A 113 6.85 -8.21 -3.02
N ALA A 114 6.53 -6.94 -3.20
CA ALA A 114 7.05 -5.89 -2.34
C ALA A 114 6.62 -6.07 -0.87
N LEU A 115 5.35 -6.43 -0.62
CA LEU A 115 4.84 -6.69 0.73
C LEU A 115 5.48 -7.93 1.37
N VAL A 116 5.76 -8.98 0.59
CA VAL A 116 6.53 -10.14 1.05
C VAL A 116 7.93 -9.71 1.49
N LEU A 117 8.61 -8.90 0.69
CA LEU A 117 9.94 -8.37 1.03
C LEU A 117 9.89 -7.49 2.29
N GLN A 118 8.89 -6.62 2.42
CA GLN A 118 8.71 -5.78 3.60
C GLN A 118 8.46 -6.62 4.87
N ALA A 119 7.65 -7.66 4.78
CA ALA A 119 7.41 -8.57 5.89
C ALA A 119 8.68 -9.36 6.26
N ALA A 120 9.43 -9.84 5.25
CA ALA A 120 10.64 -10.64 5.45
C ALA A 120 11.82 -9.83 6.01
N PHE A 121 12.05 -8.60 5.52
CA PHE A 121 13.21 -7.80 5.89
C PHE A 121 12.96 -6.86 7.07
N PHE A 122 11.75 -6.35 7.22
CA PHE A 122 11.43 -5.32 8.23
C PHE A 122 10.35 -5.74 9.23
N GLY A 123 9.71 -6.90 9.01
CA GLY A 123 8.60 -7.34 9.85
C GLY A 123 7.35 -6.48 9.70
N PHE A 124 7.22 -5.69 8.63
CA PHE A 124 6.06 -4.86 8.40
C PHE A 124 4.83 -5.70 8.04
N GLY A 125 3.75 -5.51 8.77
CA GLY A 125 2.54 -6.31 8.66
C GLY A 125 2.73 -7.68 9.31
N GLY A 126 3.09 -8.68 8.54
CA GLY A 126 3.29 -10.06 8.95
C GLY A 126 2.82 -11.04 7.89
N LEU A 127 3.14 -12.31 8.07
CA LEU A 127 2.81 -13.35 7.09
C LEU A 127 1.33 -13.74 7.11
N THR A 128 0.70 -13.71 8.30
CA THR A 128 -0.71 -14.12 8.43
C THR A 128 -1.67 -13.09 7.83
N VAL A 129 -1.30 -11.81 7.91
CA VAL A 129 -2.09 -10.69 7.37
C VAL A 129 -1.69 -10.29 5.94
N LEU A 130 -0.67 -10.94 5.36
CA LEU A 130 -0.13 -10.60 4.04
C LEU A 130 -1.21 -10.56 2.96
N GLY A 131 -2.13 -11.54 2.97
CA GLY A 131 -3.26 -11.58 2.04
C GLY A 131 -4.18 -10.37 2.17
N VAL A 132 -4.53 -9.98 3.40
CA VAL A 132 -5.39 -8.81 3.66
C VAL A 132 -4.68 -7.52 3.27
N ASN A 133 -3.40 -7.36 3.66
CA ASN A 133 -2.62 -6.17 3.31
C ASN A 133 -2.47 -6.04 1.79
N THR A 134 -2.24 -7.16 1.08
CA THR A 134 -2.21 -7.15 -0.39
C THR A 134 -3.57 -6.78 -0.97
N MET A 135 -4.67 -7.37 -0.51
CA MET A 135 -6.02 -7.03 -0.94
C MET A 135 -6.30 -5.53 -0.77
N ASN A 136 -5.99 -4.99 0.41
CA ASN A 136 -6.25 -3.59 0.74
C ASN A 136 -5.50 -2.61 -0.18
N MET A 137 -4.34 -2.97 -0.71
CA MET A 137 -3.56 -2.14 -1.62
C MET A 137 -3.84 -2.45 -3.10
N ALA A 138 -4.07 -3.73 -3.43
CA ALA A 138 -4.26 -4.14 -4.81
C ALA A 138 -5.64 -3.76 -5.36
N LEU A 139 -6.71 -3.80 -4.56
CA LEU A 139 -8.05 -3.41 -5.04
C LEU A 139 -8.11 -1.95 -5.48
N PRO A 140 -7.61 -0.94 -4.72
CA PRO A 140 -7.55 0.44 -5.19
C PRO A 140 -6.62 0.62 -6.40
N ALA A 141 -5.50 -0.11 -6.46
CA ALA A 141 -4.63 -0.12 -7.63
C ALA A 141 -5.36 -0.62 -8.88
N LEU A 142 -6.11 -1.71 -8.76
CA LEU A 142 -6.94 -2.22 -9.86
C LEU A 142 -8.07 -1.27 -10.24
N LEU A 143 -8.67 -0.57 -9.28
CA LEU A 143 -9.65 0.47 -9.59
C LEU A 143 -9.03 1.56 -10.48
N CYS A 144 -7.82 2.01 -10.17
CA CYS A 144 -7.07 2.95 -11.02
C CYS A 144 -6.80 2.34 -12.41
N ALA A 145 -6.40 1.07 -12.46
CA ALA A 145 -6.14 0.36 -13.71
C ALA A 145 -7.38 0.25 -14.60
N LEU A 146 -8.54 -0.04 -14.01
CA LEU A 146 -9.78 -0.30 -14.74
C LEU A 146 -10.54 0.97 -15.13
N VAL A 147 -10.41 2.05 -14.32
CA VAL A 147 -11.16 3.28 -14.51
C VAL A 147 -10.29 4.39 -15.12
N LEU A 148 -9.14 4.67 -14.51
CA LEU A 148 -8.33 5.84 -14.89
C LEU A 148 -7.44 5.56 -16.10
N ARG A 149 -6.90 4.36 -16.23
CA ARG A 149 -6.06 4.01 -17.39
C ARG A 149 -6.82 4.06 -18.72
N PRO A 150 -8.06 3.54 -18.85
CA PRO A 150 -8.85 3.75 -20.07
C PRO A 150 -9.19 5.22 -20.34
N LEU A 151 -9.42 6.04 -19.31
CA LEU A 151 -9.65 7.46 -19.49
C LEU A 151 -8.43 8.17 -20.07
N LEU A 152 -7.23 7.78 -19.64
CA LEU A 152 -5.98 8.29 -20.19
C LEU A 152 -5.85 7.96 -21.69
N ARG A 153 -6.19 6.71 -22.06
CA ARG A 153 -6.10 6.23 -23.46
C ARG A 153 -7.17 6.78 -24.39
N ARG A 154 -8.34 7.16 -23.88
CA ARG A 154 -9.49 7.64 -24.69
C ARG A 154 -9.36 9.09 -25.11
N GLN A 155 -8.41 9.85 -24.61
CA GLN A 155 -8.20 11.25 -25.01
C GLN A 155 -7.50 11.28 -26.38
N SER A 156 -8.29 11.41 -27.47
CA SER A 156 -7.82 11.49 -28.86
C SER A 156 -7.92 12.95 -29.37
N PRO A 157 -6.96 13.47 -30.19
CA PRO A 157 -5.83 12.77 -30.76
C PRO A 157 -4.64 12.57 -29.80
N ALA A 158 -4.49 13.39 -28.76
CA ALA A 158 -3.53 13.22 -27.67
C ALA A 158 -4.11 13.82 -26.40
N PRO A 159 -3.93 13.19 -25.22
CA PRO A 159 -4.41 13.75 -23.97
C PRO A 159 -3.78 15.10 -23.70
N SER A 160 -4.61 16.06 -23.24
CA SER A 160 -4.07 17.35 -22.84
C SER A 160 -3.12 17.17 -21.66
N ARG A 161 -2.01 17.91 -21.62
CA ARG A 161 -1.06 17.88 -20.50
C ARG A 161 -1.75 18.06 -19.13
N ARG A 162 -2.77 18.91 -19.07
CA ARG A 162 -3.59 19.09 -17.85
C ARG A 162 -4.40 17.85 -17.51
N GLY A 163 -5.01 17.19 -18.51
CA GLY A 163 -5.78 15.96 -18.32
C GLY A 163 -4.92 14.83 -17.77
N VAL A 164 -3.72 14.63 -18.33
CA VAL A 164 -2.74 13.64 -17.85
C VAL A 164 -2.37 13.90 -16.39
N TRP A 165 -2.11 15.15 -16.03
CA TRP A 165 -1.75 15.56 -14.68
C TRP A 165 -2.88 15.27 -13.68
N TRP A 166 -4.13 15.59 -14.04
CA TRP A 166 -5.28 15.32 -13.18
C TRP A 166 -5.59 13.83 -13.02
N ILE A 167 -5.37 13.03 -14.08
CA ILE A 167 -5.51 11.57 -14.00
C ILE A 167 -4.45 10.97 -13.06
N GLY A 168 -3.20 11.46 -13.15
CA GLY A 168 -2.16 11.08 -12.20
C GLY A 168 -2.51 11.44 -10.75
N ALA A 169 -3.01 12.67 -10.51
CA ALA A 169 -3.48 13.10 -9.21
C ALA A 169 -4.62 12.22 -8.67
N ALA A 170 -5.61 11.93 -9.53
CA ALA A 170 -6.72 11.06 -9.19
C ALA A 170 -6.26 9.63 -8.86
N ALA A 171 -5.24 9.11 -9.55
CA ALA A 171 -4.69 7.80 -9.25
C ALA A 171 -4.05 7.75 -7.85
N GLY A 172 -3.23 8.74 -7.49
CA GLY A 172 -2.66 8.84 -6.16
C GLY A 172 -3.73 8.94 -5.07
N ALA A 173 -4.71 9.84 -5.25
CA ALA A 173 -5.83 9.97 -4.30
C ALA A 173 -6.62 8.67 -4.15
N THR A 174 -7.02 8.04 -5.26
CA THR A 174 -7.82 6.80 -5.26
C THR A 174 -7.05 5.66 -4.62
N GLY A 175 -5.75 5.53 -4.92
CA GLY A 175 -4.89 4.51 -4.31
C GLY A 175 -4.87 4.61 -2.80
N VAL A 176 -4.57 5.79 -2.28
CA VAL A 176 -4.43 6.02 -0.84
C VAL A 176 -5.78 5.97 -0.12
N LEU A 177 -6.78 6.75 -0.56
CA LEU A 177 -8.08 6.79 0.09
C LEU A 177 -8.78 5.44 0.05
N GLY A 178 -8.67 4.71 -1.07
CA GLY A 178 -9.18 3.36 -1.21
C GLY A 178 -8.51 2.39 -0.24
N THR A 179 -7.18 2.45 -0.14
CA THR A 179 -6.43 1.63 0.83
C THR A 179 -6.84 1.98 2.27
N GLY A 180 -6.91 3.27 2.63
CA GLY A 180 -7.34 3.71 3.95
C GLY A 180 -8.74 3.24 4.30
N ALA A 181 -9.69 3.30 3.35
CA ALA A 181 -11.05 2.81 3.53
C ALA A 181 -11.10 1.29 3.77
N LEU A 182 -10.32 0.51 3.00
CA LEU A 182 -10.26 -0.94 3.16
C LEU A 182 -9.56 -1.35 4.46
N VAL A 183 -8.46 -0.69 4.83
CA VAL A 183 -7.78 -0.91 6.12
C VAL A 183 -8.71 -0.59 7.28
N ALA A 184 -9.38 0.55 7.25
CA ALA A 184 -10.36 0.91 8.29
C ALA A 184 -11.53 -0.08 8.34
N GLY A 185 -12.02 -0.54 7.17
CA GLY A 185 -13.08 -1.53 7.06
C GLY A 185 -12.67 -2.89 7.64
N THR A 186 -11.49 -3.39 7.29
CA THR A 186 -10.97 -4.69 7.79
C THR A 186 -10.73 -4.67 9.30
N LEU A 187 -10.26 -3.54 9.86
CA LEU A 187 -10.15 -3.32 11.29
C LEU A 187 -11.52 -3.32 11.97
N ALA A 188 -12.48 -2.57 11.42
CA ALA A 188 -13.84 -2.49 11.97
C ALA A 188 -14.54 -3.86 11.95
N LEU A 189 -14.37 -4.65 10.89
CA LEU A 189 -14.90 -6.02 10.79
C LEU A 189 -14.22 -7.01 11.74
N SER A 190 -13.03 -6.69 12.22
CA SER A 190 -12.30 -7.53 13.18
C SER A 190 -12.73 -7.30 14.64
N GLY A 191 -13.53 -6.26 14.91
CA GLY A 191 -14.18 -6.07 16.21
C GLY A 191 -14.15 -4.64 16.74
N ALA A 192 -15.02 -4.37 17.70
CA ALA A 192 -15.19 -3.05 18.31
C ALA A 192 -13.89 -2.43 18.93
N PRO A 193 -12.96 -3.20 19.51
CA PRO A 193 -11.71 -2.65 20.03
C PRO A 193 -10.87 -1.91 18.99
N PHE A 194 -11.05 -2.19 17.71
CA PHE A 194 -10.27 -1.59 16.62
C PHE A 194 -10.89 -0.32 16.02
N PHE A 195 -12.10 0.10 16.43
CA PHE A 195 -12.72 1.33 15.93
C PHE A 195 -11.89 2.61 16.15
N PRO A 196 -11.19 2.80 17.30
CA PRO A 196 -10.30 3.96 17.45
C PRO A 196 -9.16 3.96 16.43
N ALA A 197 -8.53 2.80 16.19
CA ALA A 197 -7.48 2.65 15.20
C ALA A 197 -7.99 2.92 13.77
N ALA A 198 -9.17 2.42 13.40
CA ALA A 198 -9.80 2.69 12.12
C ALA A 198 -10.03 4.20 11.87
N LYS A 199 -10.44 4.95 12.90
CA LYS A 199 -10.59 6.41 12.82
C LYS A 199 -9.25 7.12 12.58
N VAL A 200 -8.19 6.70 13.27
CA VAL A 200 -6.85 7.28 13.09
C VAL A 200 -6.35 7.01 11.67
N VAL A 201 -6.56 5.81 11.13
CA VAL A 201 -6.24 5.48 9.73
C VAL A 201 -6.91 6.45 8.78
N VAL A 202 -8.21 6.65 8.88
CA VAL A 202 -8.93 7.58 7.99
C VAL A 202 -8.35 9.00 8.06
N LEU A 203 -8.04 9.49 9.27
CA LEU A 203 -7.49 10.84 9.45
C LEU A 203 -6.09 10.99 8.87
N THR A 204 -5.22 9.98 9.03
CA THR A 204 -3.83 10.02 8.54
C THR A 204 -3.74 9.80 7.04
N PHE A 205 -4.67 9.07 6.44
CA PHE A 205 -4.66 8.82 5.00
C PHE A 205 -5.11 10.03 4.16
N VAL A 206 -5.83 11.00 4.73
CA VAL A 206 -6.21 12.23 4.00
C VAL A 206 -4.99 13.08 3.61
N PRO A 207 -4.11 13.50 4.53
CA PRO A 207 -2.90 14.24 4.15
C PRO A 207 -1.95 13.42 3.27
N LEU A 208 -1.86 12.10 3.50
CA LEU A 208 -1.09 11.21 2.63
C LEU A 208 -1.65 11.20 1.21
N ALA A 209 -2.98 11.18 1.04
CA ALA A 209 -3.61 11.21 -0.27
C ALA A 209 -3.29 12.50 -1.05
N LEU A 210 -3.17 13.64 -0.37
CA LEU A 210 -2.75 14.89 -1.01
C LEU A 210 -1.30 14.82 -1.51
N ALA A 211 -0.39 14.29 -0.69
CA ALA A 211 1.00 14.10 -1.07
C ALA A 211 1.14 13.12 -2.25
N GLU A 212 0.49 11.97 -2.17
CA GLU A 212 0.47 10.95 -3.23
C GLU A 212 -0.16 11.45 -4.53
N SER A 213 -1.22 12.27 -4.43
CA SER A 213 -1.83 12.91 -5.60
C SER A 213 -0.84 13.79 -6.34
N LEU A 214 -0.09 14.62 -5.59
CA LEU A 214 0.91 15.49 -6.19
C LEU A 214 2.06 14.70 -6.82
N ILE A 215 2.60 13.72 -6.09
CA ILE A 215 3.70 12.87 -6.57
C ILE A 215 3.27 12.12 -7.83
N SER A 216 2.11 11.45 -7.79
CA SER A 216 1.60 10.70 -8.93
C SER A 216 1.31 11.60 -10.15
N ALA A 217 0.78 12.81 -9.93
CA ALA A 217 0.58 13.78 -10.99
C ALA A 217 1.89 14.22 -11.66
N VAL A 218 2.93 14.48 -10.85
CA VAL A 218 4.26 14.87 -11.35
C VAL A 218 4.89 13.71 -12.13
N VAL A 219 4.85 12.48 -11.57
CA VAL A 219 5.42 11.30 -12.22
C VAL A 219 4.72 10.99 -13.54
N VAL A 220 3.38 10.98 -13.56
CA VAL A 220 2.61 10.71 -14.78
C VAL A 220 2.80 11.82 -15.80
N GLY A 221 2.86 13.09 -15.36
CA GLY A 221 3.15 14.22 -16.23
C GLY A 221 4.58 14.22 -16.81
N PHE A 222 5.54 13.68 -16.07
CA PHE A 222 6.91 13.47 -16.54
C PHE A 222 6.95 12.32 -17.55
N LEU A 223 6.37 11.16 -17.24
CA LEU A 223 6.32 10.00 -18.13
C LEU A 223 5.62 10.32 -19.46
N TYR A 224 4.59 11.15 -19.41
CA TYR A 224 3.90 11.62 -20.62
C TYR A 224 4.83 12.32 -21.62
N ARG A 225 5.91 12.93 -21.13
CA ARG A 225 6.87 13.65 -21.99
C ARG A 225 8.05 12.80 -22.43
N VAL A 226 8.50 11.89 -21.55
CA VAL A 226 9.77 11.18 -21.72
C VAL A 226 9.54 9.76 -22.26
N GLU A 227 8.47 9.11 -21.82
CA GLU A 227 8.19 7.71 -22.14
C GLU A 227 6.67 7.48 -22.19
N PRO A 228 5.96 8.04 -23.20
CA PRO A 228 4.52 7.90 -23.31
C PRO A 228 4.08 6.44 -23.50
N GLY A 229 4.95 5.56 -23.99
CA GLY A 229 4.69 4.15 -24.15
C GLY A 229 4.37 3.44 -22.82
N LEU A 230 4.98 3.86 -21.70
CA LEU A 230 4.65 3.34 -20.37
C LEU A 230 3.23 3.67 -19.91
N LEU A 231 2.67 4.76 -20.42
CA LEU A 231 1.27 5.13 -20.21
C LEU A 231 0.34 4.42 -21.19
N ALA A 232 0.89 3.57 -22.07
CA ALA A 232 0.20 2.93 -23.19
C ALA A 232 -0.53 3.95 -24.11
N LEU A 233 0.10 5.09 -24.30
CA LEU A 233 -0.28 6.11 -25.29
C LEU A 233 0.44 5.81 -26.59
N PRO A 234 -0.15 6.17 -27.77
CA PRO A 234 0.57 6.13 -29.03
C PRO A 234 1.84 6.99 -28.92
N GLU A 235 2.96 6.48 -29.43
CA GLU A 235 4.15 7.30 -29.62
C GLU A 235 3.76 8.46 -30.54
N ALA A 236 4.23 9.67 -30.19
CA ALA A 236 4.08 10.79 -31.11
C ALA A 236 4.90 10.44 -32.36
N GLU A 237 4.25 10.32 -33.52
CA GLU A 237 4.96 10.23 -34.78
C GLU A 237 5.79 11.51 -34.89
N ASP A 238 7.12 11.36 -34.82
CA ASP A 238 8.05 12.45 -35.07
C ASP A 238 7.85 12.92 -36.52
N GLY A 239 7.12 14.06 -36.69
CA GLY A 239 6.89 14.73 -37.93
C GLY A 239 7.98 15.81 -38.19
#